data_e40fb2b5d85edbd47cc026cc81f52f16
#
_entry.id   e40fb2b5d85edbd47cc026cc81f52f16
#
_cell.length_a   1.000
_cell.length_b   1.000
_cell.length_c   1.000
_cell.angle_alpha   90.00
_cell.angle_beta   90.00
_cell.angle_gamma   90.00
#
_symmetry.space_group_name_H-M   'P 1'
#
loop_
_entity.id
_entity.type
_entity.pdbx_description
1 polymer ?
#
loop_
_entity_poly.entity_id
_entity_poly.type
_entity_poly.pdbx_seq_one_letter_code
_entity_poly.pdbx_strand_id
1 'polypeptide(L)'
;MASSACRSSAARWLRRSSPRRSGPPDASVVIVSVGANDVRWSDLVRLCAAAPSCDDRASTAFFQNRLARFALDYRRLLHNLAALPHRPAVLVSEYYDPFGPDVDCLGKDGLTQQKVQVLRSRLTALNAVLRQGAETTGFTTVKPNFAGHELCSDQPCVQGAADRAPLHPTDAGGLAIALADQQALPATAR
;
A
#
# COMPACT_ATOMS: atom_id res chain seq x y z
N MET A 1 -20.87 -24.53 5.10
CA MET A 1 -20.31 -24.47 6.45
C MET A 1 -18.80 -24.56 6.35
N ALA A 2 -18.11 -23.43 6.42
CA ALA A 2 -16.71 -23.27 6.80
C ALA A 2 -16.33 -21.81 6.47
N SER A 3 -16.75 -20.89 7.31
CA SER A 3 -16.33 -19.50 7.24
C SER A 3 -15.88 -19.13 8.65
N SER A 4 -14.59 -19.15 8.92
CA SER A 4 -14.07 -18.49 10.13
C SER A 4 -12.59 -18.78 10.31
N ALA A 5 -11.70 -18.17 9.53
CA ALA A 5 -10.28 -18.17 9.91
C ALA A 5 -9.43 -17.06 9.24
N CYS A 6 -10.03 -15.98 8.74
CA CYS A 6 -9.22 -14.83 8.31
C CYS A 6 -9.72 -13.53 8.95
N ARG A 7 -10.00 -13.57 10.25
CA ARG A 7 -10.21 -12.36 11.05
C ARG A 7 -8.89 -11.94 11.69
N SER A 8 -8.21 -11.02 11.00
CA SER A 8 -7.59 -9.86 11.63
C SER A 8 -6.57 -10.11 12.75
N SER A 9 -5.40 -10.59 12.41
CA SER A 9 -4.24 -10.31 13.27
C SER A 9 -3.79 -8.84 13.18
N ALA A 10 -3.95 -8.18 12.05
CA ALA A 10 -3.59 -6.76 11.88
C ALA A 10 -4.50 -5.80 12.67
N ALA A 11 -5.82 -6.07 12.76
CA ALA A 11 -6.74 -5.19 13.49
C ALA A 11 -6.59 -5.23 15.01
N ARG A 12 -5.92 -6.22 15.56
CA ARG A 12 -5.69 -6.32 17.01
C ARG A 12 -4.54 -5.44 17.49
N TRP A 13 -3.62 -5.07 16.61
CA TRP A 13 -2.47 -4.22 16.95
C TRP A 13 -2.83 -2.74 17.06
N LEU A 14 -3.85 -2.28 16.34
CA LEU A 14 -4.29 -0.88 16.33
C LEU A 14 -5.29 -0.51 17.46
N ARG A 15 -5.80 -1.48 18.25
CA ARG A 15 -6.83 -1.22 19.27
C ARG A 15 -6.33 -1.18 20.70
N ARG A 16 -5.03 -1.17 20.94
CA ARG A 16 -4.49 -0.92 22.27
C ARG A 16 -3.76 0.41 22.30
N SER A 17 -4.53 1.49 22.36
CA SER A 17 -4.06 2.78 22.84
C SER A 17 -3.76 2.68 24.34
N SER A 18 -2.59 2.21 24.65
CA SER A 18 -1.91 2.42 25.93
C SER A 18 -0.42 2.43 25.64
N PRO A 19 0.33 3.37 26.22
CA PRO A 19 1.75 3.53 25.89
C PRO A 19 2.59 2.48 26.61
N ARG A 20 2.40 1.21 26.27
CA ARG A 20 3.33 0.15 26.62
C ARG A 20 3.87 -0.42 25.34
N ARG A 21 5.14 -0.12 25.10
CA ARG A 21 6.02 -0.76 24.15
C ARG A 21 5.85 -2.28 24.28
N SER A 22 5.23 -2.92 23.33
CA SER A 22 5.30 -4.36 23.19
C SER A 22 4.96 -4.79 21.77
N GLY A 23 5.86 -4.49 20.85
CA GLY A 23 6.20 -5.48 19.86
C GLY A 23 6.95 -6.61 20.59
N PRO A 24 7.02 -7.84 20.06
CA PRO A 24 7.91 -8.84 20.64
C PRO A 24 9.30 -8.20 20.75
N PRO A 25 9.93 -8.22 21.93
CA PRO A 25 11.20 -7.54 22.16
C PRO A 25 12.34 -8.02 21.25
N ASP A 26 12.12 -9.09 20.50
CA ASP A 26 13.10 -9.81 19.70
C ASP A 26 12.70 -9.99 18.22
N ALA A 27 11.86 -9.11 17.66
CA ALA A 27 11.55 -9.16 16.25
C ALA A 27 12.80 -8.94 15.40
N SER A 28 13.22 -9.94 14.63
CA SER A 28 14.36 -9.83 13.71
C SER A 28 14.01 -9.14 12.38
N VAL A 29 12.71 -9.10 12.05
CA VAL A 29 12.18 -8.49 10.83
C VAL A 29 10.95 -7.64 11.15
N VAL A 30 10.85 -6.47 10.52
CA VAL A 30 9.66 -5.61 10.55
C VAL A 30 9.26 -5.29 9.10
N ILE A 31 8.02 -5.58 8.74
CA ILE A 31 7.45 -5.18 7.45
C ILE A 31 6.51 -3.99 7.67
N VAL A 32 6.76 -2.91 6.93
CA VAL A 32 6.02 -1.66 7.00
C VAL A 32 5.19 -1.50 5.73
N SER A 33 3.87 -1.62 5.86
CA SER A 33 2.90 -1.38 4.77
C SER A 33 1.92 -0.30 5.23
N VAL A 34 2.14 0.94 4.81
CA VAL A 34 1.44 2.14 5.29
C VAL A 34 1.25 3.17 4.17
N GLY A 35 0.33 4.10 4.33
CA GLY A 35 0.19 5.28 3.46
C GLY A 35 -1.11 5.33 2.67
N ALA A 36 -1.64 4.23 2.14
CA ALA A 36 -2.87 4.25 1.34
C ALA A 36 -4.07 4.81 2.11
N ASN A 37 -4.22 4.42 3.38
CA ASN A 37 -5.28 4.96 4.24
C ASN A 37 -5.04 6.43 4.61
N ASP A 38 -3.79 6.82 4.82
CA ASP A 38 -3.41 8.19 5.17
C ASP A 38 -3.73 9.16 4.04
N VAL A 39 -3.44 8.77 2.78
CA VAL A 39 -3.81 9.55 1.59
C VAL A 39 -5.27 9.36 1.19
N ARG A 40 -6.04 8.49 1.88
CA ARG A 40 -7.43 8.15 1.57
C ARG A 40 -7.58 7.58 0.15
N TRP A 41 -6.74 6.63 -0.20
CA TRP A 41 -6.64 6.08 -1.56
C TRP A 41 -8.00 5.62 -2.11
N SER A 42 -8.77 4.84 -1.36
CA SER A 42 -10.08 4.35 -1.79
C SER A 42 -11.07 5.49 -2.07
N ASP A 43 -11.01 6.60 -1.29
CA ASP A 43 -11.84 7.77 -1.54
C ASP A 43 -11.39 8.51 -2.81
N LEU A 44 -10.08 8.62 -3.03
CA LEU A 44 -9.54 9.22 -4.25
C LEU A 44 -10.00 8.48 -5.50
N VAL A 45 -9.95 7.14 -5.49
CA VAL A 45 -10.41 6.32 -6.61
C VAL A 45 -11.92 6.49 -6.82
N ARG A 46 -12.72 6.40 -5.76
CA ARG A 46 -14.17 6.56 -5.85
C ARG A 46 -14.59 7.94 -6.35
N LEU A 47 -13.98 9.01 -5.83
CA LEU A 47 -14.25 10.38 -6.28
C LEU A 47 -13.81 10.58 -7.74
N CYS A 48 -12.67 10.02 -8.12
CA CYS A 48 -12.19 10.06 -9.48
C CYS A 48 -13.15 9.34 -10.44
N ALA A 49 -13.66 8.18 -10.06
CA ALA A 49 -14.65 7.42 -10.84
C ALA A 49 -15.95 8.22 -11.06
N ALA A 50 -16.45 8.86 -10.01
CA ALA A 50 -17.72 9.59 -10.02
C ALA A 50 -17.65 10.96 -10.71
N ALA A 51 -16.50 11.63 -10.68
CA ALA A 51 -16.34 12.97 -11.26
C ALA A 51 -16.12 12.93 -12.79
N PRO A 52 -16.43 14.00 -13.52
CA PRO A 52 -16.07 14.12 -14.94
C PRO A 52 -14.55 14.02 -15.16
N SER A 53 -13.77 14.63 -14.27
CA SER A 53 -12.30 14.61 -14.25
C SER A 53 -11.82 14.53 -12.81
N CYS A 54 -10.61 14.02 -12.57
CA CYS A 54 -10.02 13.95 -11.23
C CYS A 54 -8.61 14.60 -11.15
N ASP A 55 -8.24 15.38 -12.13
CA ASP A 55 -7.03 16.19 -12.18
C ASP A 55 -7.29 17.69 -11.87
N ASP A 56 -8.52 18.03 -11.44
CA ASP A 56 -8.86 19.37 -11.03
C ASP A 56 -8.05 19.86 -9.82
N ARG A 57 -8.03 21.18 -9.63
CA ARG A 57 -7.23 21.83 -8.58
C ARG A 57 -7.60 21.35 -7.17
N ALA A 58 -8.88 21.14 -6.89
CA ALA A 58 -9.33 20.73 -5.55
C ALA A 58 -8.90 19.30 -5.23
N SER A 59 -9.11 18.38 -6.17
CA SER A 59 -8.69 16.98 -6.07
C SER A 59 -7.16 16.85 -5.92
N THR A 60 -6.41 17.64 -6.70
CA THR A 60 -4.95 17.67 -6.63
C THR A 60 -4.47 18.21 -5.28
N ALA A 61 -5.01 19.34 -4.83
CA ALA A 61 -4.66 19.91 -3.53
C ALA A 61 -5.01 18.98 -2.36
N PHE A 62 -6.15 18.29 -2.43
CA PHE A 62 -6.55 17.32 -1.42
C PHE A 62 -5.50 16.21 -1.30
N PHE A 63 -5.11 15.60 -2.43
CA PHE A 63 -4.09 14.54 -2.43
C PHE A 63 -2.73 15.06 -1.92
N GLN A 64 -2.26 16.19 -2.42
CA GLN A 64 -0.96 16.77 -2.02
C GLN A 64 -0.90 17.07 -0.52
N ASN A 65 -1.96 17.65 0.05
CA ASN A 65 -2.05 17.91 1.49
C ASN A 65 -2.00 16.63 2.32
N ARG A 66 -2.71 15.58 1.89
CA ARG A 66 -2.67 14.27 2.56
C ARG A 66 -1.30 13.62 2.48
N LEU A 67 -0.69 13.64 1.29
CA LEU A 67 0.65 13.08 1.07
C LEU A 67 1.71 13.80 1.92
N ALA A 68 1.65 15.13 2.01
CA ALA A 68 2.58 15.91 2.82
C ALA A 68 2.46 15.56 4.32
N ARG A 69 1.24 15.41 4.84
CA ARG A 69 1.00 14.99 6.23
C ARG A 69 1.51 13.58 6.47
N PHE A 70 1.16 12.64 5.59
CA PHE A 70 1.67 11.28 5.66
C PHE A 70 3.20 11.26 5.68
N ALA A 71 3.88 12.01 4.81
CA ALA A 71 5.33 12.04 4.75
C ALA A 71 6.00 12.49 6.07
N LEU A 72 5.33 13.38 6.84
CA LEU A 72 5.81 13.78 8.17
C LEU A 72 5.67 12.65 9.19
N ASP A 73 4.50 12.01 9.25
CA ASP A 73 4.23 10.95 10.22
C ASP A 73 5.03 9.68 9.88
N TYR A 74 5.20 9.39 8.59
CA TYR A 74 6.02 8.28 8.11
C TYR A 74 7.50 8.46 8.49
N ARG A 75 8.08 9.64 8.32
CA ARG A 75 9.46 9.91 8.78
C ARG A 75 9.62 9.67 10.28
N ARG A 76 8.66 10.08 11.12
CA ARG A 76 8.68 9.80 12.55
C ARG A 76 8.63 8.31 12.85
N LEU A 77 7.78 7.55 12.13
CA LEU A 77 7.73 6.10 12.24
C LEU A 77 9.08 5.46 11.94
N LEU A 78 9.68 5.81 10.79
CA LEU A 78 10.96 5.25 10.38
C LEU A 78 12.10 5.61 11.35
N HIS A 79 12.13 6.85 11.83
CA HIS A 79 13.09 7.27 12.86
C HIS A 79 12.97 6.44 14.14
N ASN A 80 11.72 6.17 14.59
CA ASN A 80 11.48 5.34 15.77
C ASN A 80 11.91 3.87 15.53
N LEU A 81 11.68 3.33 14.33
CA LEU A 81 12.17 1.99 13.97
C LEU A 81 13.70 1.92 13.93
N ALA A 82 14.35 2.94 13.37
CA ALA A 82 15.82 3.02 13.33
C ALA A 82 16.46 3.13 14.72
N ALA A 83 15.72 3.67 15.70
CA ALA A 83 16.16 3.80 17.08
C ALA A 83 15.96 2.53 17.93
N LEU A 84 15.39 1.45 17.36
CA LEU A 84 15.18 0.20 18.09
C LEU A 84 16.53 -0.45 18.46
N PRO A 85 16.71 -0.92 19.71
CA PRO A 85 17.99 -1.45 20.19
C PRO A 85 18.50 -2.66 19.38
N HIS A 86 17.58 -3.51 18.92
CA HIS A 86 17.90 -4.77 18.23
C HIS A 86 18.11 -4.61 16.71
N ARG A 87 17.89 -3.39 16.18
CA ARG A 87 18.05 -3.08 14.75
C ARG A 87 17.49 -4.17 13.82
N PRO A 88 16.18 -4.43 13.86
CA PRO A 88 15.59 -5.43 12.99
C PRO A 88 15.83 -5.11 11.52
N ALA A 89 15.82 -6.11 10.65
CA ALA A 89 15.71 -5.87 9.22
C ALA A 89 14.35 -5.22 8.94
N VAL A 90 14.32 -4.03 8.36
CA VAL A 90 13.08 -3.32 8.06
C VAL A 90 12.85 -3.33 6.56
N LEU A 91 11.72 -3.91 6.14
CA LEU A 91 11.24 -3.86 4.76
C LEU A 91 10.09 -2.87 4.68
N VAL A 92 10.13 -1.97 3.71
CA VAL A 92 9.05 -1.02 3.43
C VAL A 92 8.38 -1.43 2.13
N SER A 93 7.10 -1.82 2.20
CA SER A 93 6.33 -2.22 1.03
C SER A 93 5.88 -0.98 0.25
N GLU A 94 6.30 -0.87 -1.01
CA GLU A 94 5.69 0.02 -1.99
C GLU A 94 4.37 -0.60 -2.49
N TYR A 95 3.49 0.22 -3.04
CA TYR A 95 2.26 -0.26 -3.64
C TYR A 95 2.48 -0.71 -5.09
N TYR A 96 1.84 -1.81 -5.46
CA TYR A 96 1.72 -2.29 -6.84
C TYR A 96 0.82 -1.35 -7.68
N ASP A 97 0.98 -1.37 -9.00
CA ASP A 97 0.00 -0.75 -9.90
C ASP A 97 -1.20 -1.71 -10.07
N PRO A 98 -2.41 -1.32 -9.63
CA PRO A 98 -3.57 -2.19 -9.75
C PRO A 98 -4.23 -2.17 -11.13
N PHE A 99 -3.88 -1.22 -12.00
CA PHE A 99 -4.69 -0.90 -13.19
C PHE A 99 -4.25 -1.62 -14.46
N GLY A 100 -2.95 -1.93 -14.62
CA GLY A 100 -2.45 -2.56 -15.85
C GLY A 100 -2.51 -1.68 -17.12
N PRO A 101 -2.04 -2.18 -18.25
CA PRO A 101 -2.06 -1.43 -19.51
C PRO A 101 -3.46 -1.30 -20.10
N ASP A 102 -4.29 -2.33 -19.98
CA ASP A 102 -5.69 -2.34 -20.40
C ASP A 102 -6.59 -1.95 -19.22
N VAL A 103 -7.43 -0.95 -19.44
CA VAL A 103 -8.38 -0.44 -18.43
C VAL A 103 -9.82 -0.40 -18.94
N ASP A 104 -10.11 -1.01 -20.06
CA ASP A 104 -11.44 -0.98 -20.69
C ASP A 104 -12.50 -1.59 -19.78
N CYS A 105 -12.14 -2.63 -19.03
CA CYS A 105 -13.07 -3.26 -18.07
C CYS A 105 -13.50 -2.30 -16.95
N LEU A 106 -12.75 -1.23 -16.68
CA LEU A 106 -13.02 -0.24 -15.63
C LEU A 106 -13.91 0.91 -16.11
N GLY A 107 -14.16 1.00 -17.42
CA GLY A 107 -15.01 2.06 -18.00
C GLY A 107 -16.43 2.07 -17.44
N LYS A 108 -17.00 0.88 -17.20
CA LYS A 108 -18.31 0.72 -16.54
C LYS A 108 -18.34 1.25 -15.10
N ASP A 109 -17.20 1.26 -14.43
CA ASP A 109 -17.03 1.76 -13.08
C ASP A 109 -16.61 3.25 -13.06
N GLY A 110 -16.66 3.92 -14.21
CA GLY A 110 -16.35 5.35 -14.37
C GLY A 110 -14.87 5.71 -14.42
N LEU A 111 -13.97 4.73 -14.55
CA LEU A 111 -12.53 4.93 -14.64
C LEU A 111 -12.08 4.83 -16.11
N THR A 112 -11.94 5.97 -16.76
CA THR A 112 -11.37 6.07 -18.11
C THR A 112 -9.84 5.99 -18.06
N GLN A 113 -9.20 5.75 -19.21
CA GLN A 113 -7.75 5.76 -19.37
C GLN A 113 -7.11 7.02 -18.79
N GLN A 114 -7.67 8.20 -19.07
CA GLN A 114 -7.17 9.47 -18.56
C GLN A 114 -7.23 9.53 -17.02
N LYS A 115 -8.34 9.12 -16.42
CA LYS A 115 -8.50 9.08 -14.96
C LYS A 115 -7.52 8.11 -14.31
N VAL A 116 -7.31 6.95 -14.91
CA VAL A 116 -6.34 5.97 -14.45
C VAL A 116 -4.92 6.54 -14.49
N GLN A 117 -4.55 7.32 -15.51
CA GLN A 117 -3.24 7.99 -15.55
C GLN A 117 -3.06 8.97 -14.38
N VAL A 118 -4.10 9.71 -14.00
CA VAL A 118 -4.06 10.59 -12.82
C VAL A 118 -3.84 9.76 -11.54
N LEU A 119 -4.56 8.66 -11.38
CA LEU A 119 -4.41 7.78 -10.21
C LEU A 119 -3.01 7.14 -10.16
N ARG A 120 -2.47 6.69 -11.29
CA ARG A 120 -1.08 6.19 -11.37
C ARG A 120 -0.04 7.24 -10.97
N SER A 121 -0.22 8.48 -11.43
CA SER A 121 0.66 9.59 -11.02
C SER A 121 0.66 9.79 -9.51
N ARG A 122 -0.51 9.73 -8.88
CA ARG A 122 -0.66 9.83 -7.42
C ARG A 122 -0.05 8.63 -6.69
N LEU A 123 -0.22 7.42 -7.22
CA LEU A 123 0.39 6.22 -6.68
C LEU A 123 1.92 6.29 -6.77
N THR A 124 2.45 6.76 -7.89
CA THR A 124 3.89 7.01 -8.07
C THR A 124 4.43 8.00 -7.05
N ALA A 125 3.69 9.08 -6.78
CA ALA A 125 4.08 10.06 -5.77
C ALA A 125 4.06 9.47 -4.34
N LEU A 126 3.08 8.62 -4.00
CA LEU A 126 3.05 7.91 -2.72
C LEU A 126 4.24 6.96 -2.59
N ASN A 127 4.51 6.14 -3.60
CA ASN A 127 5.64 5.22 -3.62
C ASN A 127 7.00 5.96 -3.53
N ALA A 128 7.11 7.14 -4.16
CA ALA A 128 8.30 7.96 -4.03
C ALA A 128 8.56 8.40 -2.57
N VAL A 129 7.52 8.78 -1.83
CA VAL A 129 7.64 9.11 -0.40
C VAL A 129 8.08 7.89 0.41
N LEU A 130 7.51 6.72 0.14
CA LEU A 130 7.86 5.47 0.83
C LEU A 130 9.33 5.12 0.58
N ARG A 131 9.76 5.13 -0.67
CA ARG A 131 11.13 4.81 -1.07
C ARG A 131 12.14 5.80 -0.48
N GLN A 132 11.91 7.09 -0.65
CA GLN A 132 12.80 8.12 -0.14
C GLN A 132 12.97 8.05 1.39
N GLY A 133 11.87 7.80 2.10
CA GLY A 133 11.94 7.62 3.56
C GLY A 133 12.78 6.40 3.96
N ALA A 134 12.56 5.26 3.31
CA ALA A 134 13.32 4.04 3.55
C ALA A 134 14.81 4.22 3.25
N GLU A 135 15.16 4.79 2.10
CA GLU A 135 16.53 5.08 1.68
C GLU A 135 17.25 5.98 2.72
N THR A 136 16.57 7.02 3.20
CA THR A 136 17.13 7.96 4.20
C THR A 136 17.47 7.28 5.53
N THR A 137 16.77 6.19 5.87
CA THR A 137 16.98 5.43 7.11
C THR A 137 17.79 4.15 6.92
N GLY A 138 18.22 3.85 5.69
CA GLY A 138 18.94 2.63 5.36
C GLY A 138 18.06 1.37 5.35
N PHE A 139 16.74 1.52 5.21
CA PHE A 139 15.79 0.42 5.12
C PHE A 139 15.60 -0.04 3.67
N THR A 140 15.20 -1.28 3.50
CA THR A 140 14.98 -1.88 2.17
C THR A 140 13.55 -1.64 1.71
N THR A 141 13.36 -1.18 0.46
CA THR A 141 12.03 -1.10 -0.16
C THR A 141 11.74 -2.37 -0.96
N VAL A 142 10.49 -2.78 -0.95
CA VAL A 142 9.97 -3.90 -1.73
C VAL A 142 8.77 -3.44 -2.54
N LYS A 143 8.82 -3.60 -3.85
CA LYS A 143 7.70 -3.31 -4.73
C LYS A 143 7.19 -4.61 -5.35
N PRO A 144 6.00 -5.09 -4.93
CA PRO A 144 5.38 -6.25 -5.56
C PRO A 144 5.08 -5.97 -7.04
N ASN A 145 5.30 -6.98 -7.88
CA ASN A 145 5.00 -6.88 -9.31
C ASN A 145 3.75 -7.71 -9.64
N PHE A 146 2.72 -7.04 -10.16
CA PHE A 146 1.47 -7.65 -10.61
C PHE A 146 1.30 -7.58 -12.13
N ALA A 147 2.38 -7.36 -12.88
CA ALA A 147 2.30 -7.28 -14.34
C ALA A 147 1.66 -8.53 -14.95
N GLY A 148 0.61 -8.33 -15.74
CA GLY A 148 -0.22 -9.39 -16.31
C GLY A 148 -1.30 -9.94 -15.37
N HIS A 149 -1.38 -9.45 -14.13
CA HIS A 149 -2.35 -9.83 -13.09
C HIS A 149 -3.06 -8.63 -12.47
N GLU A 150 -3.19 -7.54 -13.22
CA GLU A 150 -3.89 -6.33 -12.80
C GLU A 150 -5.42 -6.52 -12.92
N LEU A 151 -6.19 -5.48 -12.61
CA LEU A 151 -7.65 -5.53 -12.48
C LEU A 151 -8.39 -6.10 -13.71
N CYS A 152 -7.92 -5.82 -14.92
CA CYS A 152 -8.59 -6.29 -16.16
C CYS A 152 -8.00 -7.59 -16.71
N SER A 153 -7.10 -8.25 -16.01
CA SER A 153 -6.55 -9.54 -16.43
C SER A 153 -7.50 -10.71 -16.13
N ASP A 154 -7.29 -11.85 -16.77
CA ASP A 154 -8.06 -13.08 -16.54
C ASP A 154 -7.87 -13.65 -15.12
N GLN A 155 -6.72 -13.39 -14.51
CA GLN A 155 -6.37 -13.86 -13.17
C GLN A 155 -5.82 -12.71 -12.32
N PRO A 156 -6.69 -11.80 -11.86
CA PRO A 156 -6.24 -10.60 -11.16
C PRO A 156 -5.70 -10.91 -9.77
N CYS A 157 -4.56 -10.32 -9.44
CA CYS A 157 -4.01 -10.24 -8.09
C CYS A 157 -4.66 -9.13 -7.24
N VAL A 158 -5.59 -8.36 -7.82
CA VAL A 158 -6.27 -7.21 -7.21
C VAL A 158 -7.76 -7.41 -7.24
N GLN A 159 -8.45 -7.14 -6.14
CA GLN A 159 -9.89 -7.20 -6.05
C GLN A 159 -10.54 -6.06 -6.84
N GLY A 160 -11.56 -6.38 -7.65
CA GLY A 160 -12.32 -5.45 -8.47
C GLY A 160 -13.28 -4.57 -7.67
N ALA A 161 -13.97 -3.66 -8.37
CA ALA A 161 -14.88 -2.69 -7.75
C ALA A 161 -16.08 -3.34 -7.03
N ALA A 162 -16.54 -4.50 -7.51
CA ALA A 162 -17.68 -5.25 -6.93
C ALA A 162 -17.27 -6.23 -5.82
N ASP A 163 -15.97 -6.42 -5.59
CA ASP A 163 -15.49 -7.36 -4.59
C ASP A 163 -15.60 -6.78 -3.17
N ARG A 164 -15.39 -7.66 -2.19
CA ARG A 164 -15.51 -7.32 -0.77
C ARG A 164 -14.57 -6.19 -0.32
N ALA A 165 -13.37 -6.13 -0.89
CA ALA A 165 -12.36 -5.14 -0.54
C ALA A 165 -11.70 -4.60 -1.82
N PRO A 166 -12.38 -3.67 -2.55
CA PRO A 166 -11.87 -3.13 -3.80
C PRO A 166 -10.44 -2.61 -3.69
N LEU A 167 -9.63 -2.87 -4.70
CA LEU A 167 -8.22 -2.48 -4.80
C LEU A 167 -7.27 -3.15 -3.80
N HIS A 168 -7.76 -4.02 -2.92
CA HIS A 168 -6.90 -4.83 -2.06
C HIS A 168 -6.41 -6.07 -2.83
N PRO A 169 -5.31 -6.69 -2.39
CA PRO A 169 -4.86 -7.93 -2.99
C PRO A 169 -5.93 -9.04 -2.88
N THR A 170 -5.99 -9.90 -3.90
CA THR A 170 -6.61 -11.23 -3.77
C THR A 170 -5.69 -12.14 -2.93
N ASP A 171 -6.09 -13.38 -2.66
CA ASP A 171 -5.22 -14.34 -1.97
C ASP A 171 -3.93 -14.58 -2.78
N ALA A 172 -4.04 -14.67 -4.12
CA ALA A 172 -2.89 -14.79 -5.02
C ALA A 172 -1.99 -13.54 -4.95
N GLY A 173 -2.60 -12.35 -4.93
CA GLY A 173 -1.87 -11.08 -4.75
C GLY A 173 -1.18 -11.00 -3.40
N GLY A 174 -1.83 -11.45 -2.33
CA GLY A 174 -1.23 -11.54 -0.99
C GLY A 174 -0.01 -12.46 -0.96
N LEU A 175 -0.08 -13.61 -1.64
CA LEU A 175 1.05 -14.53 -1.77
C LEU A 175 2.20 -13.90 -2.58
N ALA A 176 1.90 -13.21 -3.68
CA ALA A 176 2.92 -12.52 -4.48
C ALA A 176 3.64 -11.42 -3.68
N ILE A 177 2.91 -10.67 -2.83
CA ILE A 177 3.51 -9.70 -1.91
C ILE A 177 4.44 -10.41 -0.91
N ALA A 178 3.96 -11.49 -0.27
CA ALA A 178 4.75 -12.23 0.71
C ALA A 178 6.04 -12.83 0.10
N LEU A 179 5.97 -13.31 -1.13
CA LEU A 179 7.14 -13.81 -1.86
C LEU A 179 8.14 -12.70 -2.16
N ALA A 180 7.66 -11.51 -2.58
CA ALA A 180 8.52 -10.36 -2.81
C ALA A 180 9.22 -9.90 -1.52
N ASP A 181 8.49 -9.84 -0.40
CA ASP A 181 9.05 -9.52 0.91
C ASP A 181 10.10 -10.56 1.33
N GLN A 182 9.81 -11.86 1.16
CA GLN A 182 10.75 -12.94 1.49
C GLN A 182 12.03 -12.86 0.66
N GLN A 183 11.94 -12.55 -0.63
CA GLN A 183 13.10 -12.40 -1.51
C GLN A 183 14.00 -11.22 -1.12
N ALA A 184 13.41 -10.16 -0.58
CA ALA A 184 14.12 -8.96 -0.16
C ALA A 184 14.77 -9.09 1.22
N LEU A 185 14.46 -10.14 2.00
CA LEU A 185 15.09 -10.36 3.29
C LEU A 185 16.59 -10.63 3.14
N PRO A 186 17.44 -10.04 3.99
CA PRO A 186 18.85 -10.37 4.04
C PRO A 186 19.06 -11.86 4.41
N ALA A 187 20.13 -12.46 3.93
CA ALA A 187 20.43 -13.88 4.16
C ALA A 187 20.49 -14.25 5.67
N THR A 188 20.84 -13.30 6.52
CA THR A 188 20.90 -13.46 7.98
C THR A 188 19.52 -13.45 8.67
N ALA A 189 18.46 -13.09 7.96
CA ALA A 189 17.09 -13.01 8.48
C ALA A 189 16.14 -14.04 7.81
N ARG A 190 16.67 -14.92 6.95
CA ARG A 190 15.95 -16.02 6.29
C ARG A 190 15.93 -17.27 7.13
#